data_0b5b218e99a6e48ae566e2dc9d8058e5
#
_entry.id   0b5b218e99a6e48ae566e2dc9d8058e5
#
_cell.length_a   1.000
_cell.length_b   1.000
_cell.length_c   1.000
_cell.angle_alpha   90.00
_cell.angle_beta   90.00
_cell.angle_gamma   90.00
#
_symmetry.space_group_name_H-M   'P 1'
#
loop_
_entity.id
_entity.type
_entity.pdbx_description
1 polymer ?
#
loop_
_entity_poly.entity_id
_entity_poly.type
_entity_poly.pdbx_seq_one_letter_code
_entity_poly.pdbx_strand_id
1 'polypeptide(L)'
;MDLQKLRKQLEIDEGVKYEVYKDHLGYSTFGIGHLVTSHDPEYGWSVGTDVDEDRVIAAFEQDCQSVLQDCSILYEDFDDLPEEVQQVIANMMFNMGRPRLSKFKGMKRGVDARDWNAAADEMVDSGWYRQVTNRADRLVKRMREI
;
A
#
# COMPACT_ATOMS: atom_id res chain seq x y z
N MET A 1 -13.47 -3.11 6.30
CA MET A 1 -12.40 -3.77 5.53
C MET A 1 -11.57 -4.63 6.44
N ASP A 2 -11.13 -5.80 5.98
CA ASP A 2 -10.33 -6.74 6.77
C ASP A 2 -8.86 -6.29 6.83
N LEU A 3 -8.49 -5.67 7.95
CA LEU A 3 -7.13 -5.13 8.17
C LEU A 3 -6.09 -6.22 8.38
N GLN A 4 -6.47 -7.38 8.93
CA GLN A 4 -5.53 -8.50 9.09
C GLN A 4 -5.14 -9.10 7.73
N LYS A 5 -6.11 -9.20 6.83
CA LYS A 5 -5.85 -9.65 5.45
C LYS A 5 -4.91 -8.69 4.73
N LEU A 6 -5.14 -7.39 4.85
CA LEU A 6 -4.26 -6.37 4.29
C LEU A 6 -2.85 -6.47 4.88
N ARG A 7 -2.74 -6.62 6.20
CA ARG A 7 -1.44 -6.75 6.87
C ARG A 7 -0.65 -7.96 6.36
N LYS A 8 -1.29 -9.13 6.27
CA LYS A 8 -0.62 -10.34 5.79
C LYS A 8 -0.09 -10.16 4.37
N GLN A 9 -0.88 -9.53 3.51
CA GLN A 9 -0.47 -9.27 2.14
C GLN A 9 0.69 -8.27 2.09
N LEU A 10 0.63 -7.21 2.88
CA LEU A 10 1.69 -6.21 2.92
C LEU A 10 2.97 -6.73 3.55
N GLU A 11 2.89 -7.66 4.51
CA GLU A 11 4.08 -8.35 5.04
C GLU A 11 4.82 -9.10 3.93
N ILE A 12 4.08 -9.71 3.00
CA ILE A 12 4.67 -10.39 1.84
C ILE A 12 5.25 -9.36 0.87
N ASP A 13 4.51 -8.31 0.55
CA ASP A 13 4.88 -7.35 -0.48
C ASP A 13 6.00 -6.41 -0.05
N GLU A 14 6.00 -5.95 1.20
CA GLU A 14 6.98 -5.00 1.73
C GLU A 14 8.11 -5.69 2.53
N GLY A 15 7.86 -6.91 3.00
CA GLY A 15 8.73 -7.58 3.96
C GLY A 15 8.52 -7.05 5.37
N VAL A 16 9.12 -7.72 6.35
CA VAL A 16 9.08 -7.31 7.76
C VAL A 16 10.51 -7.31 8.30
N LYS A 17 10.96 -6.17 8.83
CA LYS A 17 12.27 -6.06 9.49
C LYS A 17 12.13 -5.42 10.87
N TYR A 18 12.68 -6.10 11.87
CA TYR A 18 12.69 -5.63 13.26
C TYR A 18 13.94 -4.85 13.59
N GLU A 19 14.42 -4.08 12.61
CA GLU A 19 15.56 -3.17 12.74
C GLU A 19 15.44 -2.03 11.74
N VAL A 20 16.15 -0.94 12.02
CA VAL A 20 16.26 0.18 11.08
C VAL A 20 17.16 -0.23 9.91
N TYR A 21 16.69 0.01 8.70
CA TYR A 21 17.45 -0.23 7.47
C TYR A 21 17.23 0.91 6.48
N LYS A 22 18.05 0.96 5.44
CA LYS A 22 17.84 1.89 4.32
C LYS A 22 17.05 1.19 3.23
N ASP A 23 15.98 1.85 2.73
CA ASP A 23 15.28 1.35 1.56
C ASP A 23 16.10 1.56 0.28
N HIS A 24 15.56 1.16 -0.88
CA HIS A 24 16.26 1.29 -2.17
C HIS A 24 16.54 2.75 -2.56
N LEU A 25 15.85 3.73 -1.96
CA LEU A 25 16.09 5.15 -2.16
C LEU A 25 16.99 5.77 -1.10
N GLY A 26 17.45 4.97 -0.12
CA GLY A 26 18.35 5.42 0.95
C GLY A 26 17.63 6.02 2.15
N TYR A 27 16.32 5.89 2.27
CA TYR A 27 15.55 6.39 3.41
C TYR A 27 15.51 5.38 4.55
N SER A 28 15.65 5.88 5.79
CA SER A 28 15.50 5.06 7.00
C SER A 28 14.11 4.48 7.09
N THR A 29 14.04 3.17 7.30
CA THR A 29 12.79 2.39 7.26
C THR A 29 12.86 1.29 8.32
N PHE A 30 11.73 0.82 8.83
CA PHE A 30 11.66 -0.38 9.66
C PHE A 30 10.29 -1.04 9.54
N GLY A 31 10.18 -2.23 10.11
CA GLY A 31 8.91 -2.95 10.18
C GLY A 31 8.37 -3.34 8.81
N ILE A 32 7.10 -3.06 8.57
CA ILE A 32 6.39 -3.37 7.33
C ILE A 32 6.44 -2.12 6.44
N GLY A 33 7.63 -1.82 5.92
CA GLY A 33 7.81 -0.68 5.02
C GLY A 33 7.52 0.69 5.63
N HIS A 34 7.67 0.84 6.96
CA HIS A 34 7.42 2.13 7.61
C HIS A 34 8.58 3.10 7.37
N LEU A 35 8.32 4.18 6.64
CA LEU A 35 9.28 5.25 6.42
C LEU A 35 9.40 6.10 7.69
N VAL A 36 10.62 6.18 8.26
CA VAL A 36 10.89 6.96 9.46
C VAL A 36 10.80 8.45 9.14
N THR A 37 10.04 9.17 9.96
CA THR A 37 9.88 10.63 9.85
C THR A 37 10.42 11.33 11.10
N SER A 38 10.54 12.67 11.05
CA SER A 38 10.98 13.46 12.18
C SER A 38 10.04 13.40 13.39
N HIS A 39 8.83 12.88 13.21
CA HIS A 39 7.85 12.68 14.30
C HIS A 39 7.99 11.32 14.98
N ASP A 40 8.78 10.41 14.42
CA ASP A 40 8.97 9.07 14.98
C ASP A 40 10.10 9.07 16.03
N PRO A 41 9.97 8.26 17.10
CA PRO A 41 11.06 8.08 18.07
C PRO A 41 12.37 7.59 17.43
N GLU A 42 12.26 6.81 16.34
CA GLU A 42 13.39 6.23 15.62
C GLU A 42 14.13 7.21 14.72
N TYR A 43 13.68 8.47 14.65
CA TYR A 43 14.35 9.47 13.83
C TYR A 43 15.80 9.65 14.29
N GLY A 44 16.72 9.49 13.35
CA GLY A 44 18.16 9.61 13.64
C GLY A 44 18.80 8.32 14.16
N TRP A 45 18.05 7.24 14.36
CA TRP A 45 18.63 5.97 14.78
C TRP A 45 19.50 5.36 13.67
N SER A 46 20.60 4.75 14.10
CA SER A 46 21.55 4.11 13.18
C SER A 46 20.92 2.88 12.51
N VAL A 47 21.34 2.61 11.26
CA VAL A 47 21.01 1.36 10.58
C VAL A 47 21.48 0.18 11.43
N GLY A 48 20.64 -0.84 11.56
CA GLY A 48 20.88 -2.01 12.38
C GLY A 48 20.38 -1.91 13.81
N THR A 49 19.85 -0.75 14.22
CA THR A 49 19.23 -0.59 15.55
C THR A 49 17.95 -1.41 15.61
N ASP A 50 17.81 -2.26 16.64
CA ASP A 50 16.64 -3.11 16.80
C ASP A 50 15.37 -2.29 17.08
N VAL A 51 14.25 -2.76 16.54
CA VAL A 51 12.91 -2.21 16.77
C VAL A 51 12.01 -3.32 17.29
N ASP A 52 11.36 -3.09 18.41
CA ASP A 52 10.47 -4.08 19.04
C ASP A 52 9.29 -4.43 18.14
N GLU A 53 8.84 -5.68 18.25
CA GLU A 53 7.67 -6.17 17.51
C GLU A 53 6.43 -5.30 17.76
N ASP A 54 6.18 -4.91 19.02
CA ASP A 54 5.04 -4.07 19.36
C ASP A 54 5.11 -2.70 18.67
N ARG A 55 6.32 -2.15 18.54
CA ARG A 55 6.52 -0.89 17.81
C ARG A 55 6.26 -1.05 16.32
N VAL A 56 6.71 -2.15 15.73
CA VAL A 56 6.45 -2.46 14.32
C VAL A 56 4.95 -2.54 14.07
N ILE A 57 4.19 -3.22 14.93
CA ILE A 57 2.74 -3.32 14.81
C ILE A 57 2.08 -1.96 14.94
N ALA A 58 2.48 -1.14 15.92
CA ALA A 58 1.91 0.19 16.14
C ALA A 58 2.16 1.11 14.93
N ALA A 59 3.37 1.07 14.37
CA ALA A 59 3.70 1.86 13.18
C ALA A 59 2.87 1.42 11.98
N PHE A 60 2.68 0.12 11.79
CA PHE A 60 1.84 -0.41 10.72
C PHE A 60 0.39 0.02 10.86
N GLU A 61 -0.17 -0.05 12.07
CA GLU A 61 -1.55 0.37 12.32
C GLU A 61 -1.73 1.87 12.01
N GLN A 62 -0.77 2.69 12.39
CA GLN A 62 -0.77 4.12 12.08
C GLN A 62 -0.72 4.36 10.57
N ASP A 63 0.17 3.66 9.86
CA ASP A 63 0.30 3.75 8.41
C ASP A 63 -0.99 3.29 7.71
N CYS A 64 -1.64 2.25 8.21
CA CYS A 64 -2.93 1.78 7.68
C CYS A 64 -4.03 2.81 7.84
N GLN A 65 -4.10 3.51 8.97
CA GLN A 65 -5.09 4.57 9.17
C GLN A 65 -4.92 5.68 8.12
N SER A 66 -3.67 6.10 7.88
CA SER A 66 -3.37 7.09 6.85
C SER A 66 -3.72 6.59 5.45
N VAL A 67 -3.41 5.34 5.14
CA VAL A 67 -3.73 4.72 3.86
C VAL A 67 -5.24 4.67 3.63
N LEU A 68 -6.01 4.24 4.62
CA LEU A 68 -7.47 4.17 4.49
C LEU A 68 -8.11 5.55 4.34
N GLN A 69 -7.58 6.54 5.04
CA GLN A 69 -8.02 7.91 4.89
C GLN A 69 -7.78 8.42 3.46
N ASP A 70 -6.58 8.17 2.93
CA ASP A 70 -6.23 8.54 1.55
C ASP A 70 -7.10 7.80 0.52
N CYS A 71 -7.43 6.54 0.77
CA CYS A 71 -8.34 5.77 -0.08
C CYS A 71 -9.74 6.42 -0.13
N SER A 72 -10.25 6.85 1.01
CA SER A 72 -11.57 7.50 1.08
C SER A 72 -11.57 8.90 0.45
N ILE A 73 -10.43 9.59 0.45
CA ILE A 73 -10.29 10.87 -0.26
C ILE A 73 -10.29 10.65 -1.77
N LEU A 74 -9.57 9.65 -2.25
CA LEU A 74 -9.45 9.37 -3.68
C LEU A 74 -10.70 8.70 -4.24
N TYR A 75 -11.32 7.80 -3.49
CA TYR A 75 -12.54 7.09 -3.85
C TYR A 75 -13.61 7.42 -2.81
N GLU A 76 -14.51 8.35 -3.13
CA GLU A 76 -15.51 8.86 -2.17
C GLU A 76 -16.42 7.75 -1.61
N ASP A 77 -16.68 6.71 -2.41
CA ASP A 77 -17.49 5.55 -2.04
C ASP A 77 -16.64 4.32 -1.67
N PHE A 78 -15.42 4.54 -1.20
CA PHE A 78 -14.47 3.44 -0.90
C PHE A 78 -15.09 2.35 -0.04
N ASP A 79 -15.82 2.72 1.00
CA ASP A 79 -16.43 1.75 1.93
C ASP A 79 -17.54 0.92 1.29
N ASP A 80 -18.11 1.38 0.18
CA ASP A 80 -19.16 0.68 -0.56
C ASP A 80 -18.61 -0.25 -1.65
N LEU A 81 -17.31 -0.22 -1.90
CA LEU A 81 -16.66 -1.09 -2.86
C LEU A 81 -16.60 -2.54 -2.34
N PRO A 82 -16.58 -3.54 -3.24
CA PRO A 82 -16.32 -4.92 -2.82
C PRO A 82 -15.05 -5.02 -1.99
N GLU A 83 -15.02 -5.92 -1.00
CA GLU A 83 -13.87 -6.08 -0.10
C GLU A 83 -12.56 -6.29 -0.85
N GLU A 84 -12.56 -7.12 -1.89
CA GLU A 84 -11.34 -7.37 -2.68
C GLU A 84 -10.85 -6.12 -3.42
N VAL A 85 -11.77 -5.28 -3.90
CA VAL A 85 -11.41 -4.00 -4.54
C VAL A 85 -10.79 -3.06 -3.51
N GLN A 86 -11.36 -2.98 -2.31
CA GLN A 86 -10.80 -2.20 -1.22
C GLN A 86 -9.38 -2.67 -0.88
N GLN A 87 -9.15 -3.99 -0.82
CA GLN A 87 -7.83 -4.57 -0.56
C GLN A 87 -6.81 -4.18 -1.63
N VAL A 88 -7.19 -4.24 -2.90
CA VAL A 88 -6.32 -3.88 -4.03
C VAL A 88 -5.94 -2.40 -3.96
N ILE A 89 -6.93 -1.53 -3.80
CA ILE A 89 -6.69 -0.07 -3.74
C ILE A 89 -5.81 0.28 -2.54
N ALA A 90 -6.10 -0.28 -1.36
CA ALA A 90 -5.31 -0.04 -0.15
C ALA A 90 -3.87 -0.51 -0.31
N ASN A 91 -3.65 -1.68 -0.93
CA ASN A 91 -2.30 -2.19 -1.21
C ASN A 91 -1.52 -1.24 -2.13
N MET A 92 -2.15 -0.78 -3.20
CA MET A 92 -1.54 0.20 -4.12
C MET A 92 -1.26 1.52 -3.42
N MET A 93 -2.19 1.99 -2.59
CA MET A 93 -2.02 3.23 -1.82
C MET A 93 -0.85 3.15 -0.85
N PHE A 94 -0.69 2.03 -0.16
CA PHE A 94 0.43 1.77 0.74
C PHE A 94 1.77 1.80 -0.04
N ASN A 95 1.78 1.23 -1.23
CA ASN A 95 2.97 1.13 -2.08
C ASN A 95 3.41 2.50 -2.63
N MET A 96 2.48 3.27 -3.17
CA MET A 96 2.85 4.45 -3.95
C MET A 96 2.38 5.80 -3.40
N GLY A 97 1.44 5.80 -2.47
CA GLY A 97 0.88 7.03 -1.90
C GLY A 97 -0.16 7.69 -2.79
N ARG A 98 -0.92 8.62 -2.19
CA ARG A 98 -2.03 9.29 -2.86
C ARG A 98 -1.61 10.13 -4.07
N PRO A 99 -0.51 10.91 -4.03
CA PRO A 99 -0.14 11.72 -5.21
C PRO A 99 0.07 10.88 -6.47
N ARG A 100 0.71 9.73 -6.35
CA ARG A 100 0.93 8.82 -7.50
C ARG A 100 -0.35 8.09 -7.89
N LEU A 101 -1.08 7.53 -6.92
CA LEU A 101 -2.29 6.76 -7.21
C LEU A 101 -3.39 7.66 -7.80
N SER A 102 -3.43 8.94 -7.45
CA SER A 102 -4.38 9.90 -8.02
C SER A 102 -4.22 10.08 -9.54
N LYS A 103 -3.07 9.71 -10.09
CA LYS A 103 -2.81 9.78 -11.53
C LYS A 103 -3.40 8.60 -12.30
N PHE A 104 -3.86 7.57 -11.60
CA PHE A 104 -4.49 6.38 -12.20
C PHE A 104 -5.96 6.68 -12.54
N LYS A 105 -6.18 7.66 -13.42
CA LYS A 105 -7.52 8.14 -13.76
C LYS A 105 -8.36 7.11 -14.51
N GLY A 106 -7.73 6.30 -15.37
CA GLY A 106 -8.41 5.23 -16.10
C GLY A 106 -8.87 4.11 -15.17
N MET A 107 -8.01 3.72 -14.22
CA MET A 107 -8.38 2.76 -13.19
C MET A 107 -9.57 3.29 -12.36
N LYS A 108 -9.52 4.56 -11.97
CA LYS A 108 -10.61 5.17 -11.19
C LYS A 108 -11.92 5.14 -11.97
N ARG A 109 -11.91 5.49 -13.26
CA ARG A 109 -13.11 5.41 -14.10
C ARG A 109 -13.68 4.00 -14.14
N GLY A 110 -12.82 2.98 -14.29
CA GLY A 110 -13.23 1.59 -14.29
C GLY A 110 -13.86 1.17 -12.96
N VAL A 111 -13.23 1.51 -11.84
CA VAL A 111 -13.76 1.21 -10.51
C VAL A 111 -15.09 1.92 -10.26
N ASP A 112 -15.18 3.21 -10.58
CA ASP A 112 -16.39 4.00 -10.40
C ASP A 112 -17.56 3.43 -11.23
N ALA A 113 -17.26 2.91 -12.41
CA ALA A 113 -18.25 2.26 -13.29
C ALA A 113 -18.52 0.79 -12.91
N ARG A 114 -17.82 0.26 -11.90
CA ARG A 114 -17.86 -1.17 -11.55
C ARG A 114 -17.45 -2.08 -12.71
N ASP A 115 -16.61 -1.58 -13.59
CA ASP A 115 -16.00 -2.32 -14.69
C ASP A 115 -14.59 -2.76 -14.27
N TRP A 116 -14.53 -3.90 -13.61
CA TRP A 116 -13.30 -4.41 -12.99
C TRP A 116 -12.24 -4.79 -14.03
N ASN A 117 -12.65 -5.30 -15.17
CA ASN A 117 -11.72 -5.61 -16.25
C ASN A 117 -11.12 -4.35 -16.87
N ALA A 118 -11.92 -3.29 -17.07
CA ALA A 118 -11.40 -2.01 -17.54
C ALA A 118 -10.42 -1.42 -16.54
N ALA A 119 -10.75 -1.46 -15.23
CA ALA A 119 -9.85 -1.02 -14.17
C ALA A 119 -8.53 -1.80 -14.21
N ALA A 120 -8.60 -3.12 -14.33
CA ALA A 120 -7.42 -3.98 -14.40
C ALA A 120 -6.56 -3.68 -15.63
N ASP A 121 -7.17 -3.46 -16.79
CA ASP A 121 -6.45 -3.10 -18.01
C ASP A 121 -5.64 -1.81 -17.84
N GLU A 122 -6.22 -0.82 -17.16
CA GLU A 122 -5.54 0.44 -16.87
C GLU A 122 -4.40 0.25 -15.84
N MET A 123 -4.56 -0.67 -14.89
CA MET A 123 -3.49 -1.01 -13.96
C MET A 123 -2.29 -1.62 -14.70
N VAL A 124 -2.53 -2.47 -15.68
CA VAL A 124 -1.48 -3.09 -16.51
C VAL A 124 -0.75 -2.02 -17.34
N ASP A 125 -1.48 -1.06 -17.86
CA ASP A 125 -0.93 0.02 -18.69
C ASP A 125 -0.38 1.15 -17.82
N SER A 126 0.62 0.84 -17.00
CA SER A 126 1.21 1.82 -16.08
C SER A 126 2.69 1.56 -15.82
N GLY A 127 3.41 2.63 -15.44
CA GLY A 127 4.80 2.52 -14.99
C GLY A 127 4.93 1.67 -13.72
N TRP A 128 3.96 1.77 -12.82
CA TRP A 128 3.89 0.95 -11.61
C TRP A 128 3.91 -0.55 -11.93
N TYR A 129 3.12 -0.99 -12.90
CA TYR A 129 3.09 -2.39 -13.34
C TYR A 129 4.48 -2.87 -13.78
N ARG A 130 5.20 -2.04 -14.50
CA ARG A 130 6.56 -2.35 -14.98
C ARG A 130 7.60 -2.34 -13.84
N GLN A 131 7.39 -1.52 -12.82
CA GLN A 131 8.33 -1.39 -11.69
C GLN A 131 8.19 -2.50 -10.66
N VAL A 132 6.96 -2.93 -10.36
CA VAL A 132 6.68 -3.94 -9.33
C VAL A 132 5.82 -5.07 -9.91
N THR A 133 6.26 -5.64 -11.02
CA THR A 133 5.49 -6.56 -11.87
C THR A 133 4.86 -7.71 -11.11
N ASN A 134 5.60 -8.40 -10.24
CA ASN A 134 5.06 -9.55 -9.50
C ASN A 134 3.92 -9.14 -8.56
N ARG A 135 4.11 -8.05 -7.83
CA ARG A 135 3.07 -7.49 -6.95
C ARG A 135 1.89 -7.01 -7.75
N ALA A 136 2.15 -6.28 -8.82
CA ALA A 136 1.12 -5.73 -9.69
C ALA A 136 0.29 -6.83 -10.35
N ASP A 137 0.91 -7.90 -10.84
CA ASP A 137 0.19 -9.05 -11.43
C ASP A 137 -0.80 -9.66 -10.45
N ARG A 138 -0.41 -9.84 -9.19
CA ARG A 138 -1.31 -10.38 -8.18
C ARG A 138 -2.51 -9.47 -7.95
N LEU A 139 -2.28 -8.17 -7.89
CA LEU A 139 -3.35 -7.19 -7.66
C LEU A 139 -4.27 -7.07 -8.88
N VAL A 140 -3.71 -7.08 -10.09
CA VAL A 140 -4.48 -7.10 -11.34
C VAL A 140 -5.39 -8.33 -11.40
N LYS A 141 -4.86 -9.50 -11.09
CA LYS A 141 -5.63 -10.74 -11.05
C LYS A 141 -6.81 -10.63 -10.08
N ARG A 142 -6.58 -10.11 -8.88
CA ARG A 142 -7.64 -9.92 -7.88
C ARG A 142 -8.72 -8.97 -8.38
N MET A 143 -8.33 -7.89 -9.06
CA MET A 143 -9.29 -6.95 -9.66
C MET A 143 -10.13 -7.62 -10.75
N ARG A 144 -9.54 -8.48 -11.59
CA ARG A 144 -10.27 -9.18 -12.65
C ARG A 144 -11.24 -10.24 -12.13
N GLU A 145 -10.95 -10.80 -10.96
CA GLU A 145 -11.73 -11.91 -10.38
C GLU A 145 -12.87 -11.46 -9.45
N ILE A 146 -13.18 -10.17 -9.42
CA ILE A 146 -14.27 -9.63 -8.60
C ILE A 146 -15.62 -10.26 -8.98
#